data_892f135fc1598601e26e52775adea8e6
#
_entry.id   892f135fc1598601e26e52775adea8e6
#
_cell.length_a   1.000
_cell.length_b   1.000
_cell.length_c   1.000
_cell.angle_alpha   90.00
_cell.angle_beta   90.00
_cell.angle_gamma   90.00
#
_symmetry.space_group_name_H-M   'P 1'
#
loop_
_entity.id
_entity.type
_entity.pdbx_description
1 polymer ?
#
loop_
_entity_poly.entity_id
_entity_poly.type
_entity_poly.pdbx_seq_one_letter_code
_entity_poly.pdbx_strand_id
1 'polypeptide(L)'
;MTSLSIVNAAIFDGVADELTEGAVHVVDGRITDVGGAPQPADRTIDARGRTVLPGLIDAHCHAYGIGLNMLEIESRPLSYVALVAAQRLRAALSRGFTTVRDPSGGDAGLDRAIREGLLPSPRYLWTGAALSQTGGHGDFRAADSDVCGCNTHTCEVVDGVDNLRVAVRERLRRGAHAIKIMASGGVVSLTDPIRIPQYSPEEIRAVTSEAAQRGSYVAAHAYSPESIRHAIDNGVRTIEHGNLLDAPTAAAMATAGAFLVPTLAAYDAMDRRGPQLGMTPVQQAKNAEVLESGREAVRLARAAGVRVGFGTDLMGLLEDEQLNGLRLQVEVDGALTALKSATSVNAALLRRDDLGRVAPGAVADLLIVDGDPLSDPAVLWGPPSGRTVVQGGVVA
;
A
#
# COMPACT_ATOMS: atom_id res chain seq x y z
N MET A 1 -9.29 -29.55 11.31
CA MET A 1 -8.83 -29.12 9.96
C MET A 1 -10.05 -28.57 9.25
N THR A 2 -9.95 -27.38 8.72
CA THR A 2 -11.00 -26.77 7.89
C THR A 2 -10.57 -26.82 6.44
N SER A 3 -11.44 -27.27 5.54
CA SER A 3 -11.12 -27.40 4.12
C SER A 3 -12.13 -26.65 3.24
N LEU A 4 -11.62 -26.03 2.16
CA LEU A 4 -12.40 -25.34 1.15
C LEU A 4 -11.96 -25.81 -0.23
N SER A 5 -12.93 -26.11 -1.09
CA SER A 5 -12.71 -26.39 -2.51
C SER A 5 -13.42 -25.34 -3.35
N ILE A 6 -12.71 -24.66 -4.25
CA ILE A 6 -13.30 -23.76 -5.25
C ILE A 6 -13.21 -24.50 -6.57
N VAL A 7 -14.35 -24.80 -7.18
CA VAL A 7 -14.44 -25.64 -8.38
C VAL A 7 -14.96 -24.86 -9.57
N ASN A 8 -14.74 -25.37 -10.78
CA ASN A 8 -15.20 -24.75 -12.04
C ASN A 8 -14.74 -23.30 -12.20
N ALA A 9 -13.45 -23.03 -11.88
CA ALA A 9 -12.86 -21.70 -11.91
C ALA A 9 -11.94 -21.51 -13.12
N ALA A 10 -11.95 -20.29 -13.67
CA ALA A 10 -10.79 -19.75 -14.35
C ALA A 10 -9.84 -19.21 -13.27
N ILE A 11 -8.54 -19.43 -13.39
CA ILE A 11 -7.56 -19.11 -12.35
C ILE A 11 -6.49 -18.20 -12.91
N PHE A 12 -6.34 -17.00 -12.34
CA PHE A 12 -5.18 -16.15 -12.47
C PHE A 12 -4.26 -16.40 -11.27
N ASP A 13 -3.08 -16.96 -11.49
CA ASP A 13 -2.19 -17.36 -10.41
C ASP A 13 -1.36 -16.20 -9.80
N GLY A 14 -1.46 -14.97 -10.38
CA GLY A 14 -0.69 -13.80 -9.97
C GLY A 14 0.66 -13.64 -10.67
N VAL A 15 1.09 -14.61 -11.47
CA VAL A 15 2.42 -14.66 -12.11
C VAL A 15 2.33 -14.89 -13.62
N ALA A 16 1.56 -15.87 -14.06
CA ALA A 16 1.38 -16.23 -15.46
C ALA A 16 0.69 -15.10 -16.25
N ASP A 17 0.78 -15.17 -17.57
CA ASP A 17 0.18 -14.18 -18.47
C ASP A 17 -1.22 -14.60 -18.93
N GLU A 18 -1.63 -15.83 -18.64
CA GLU A 18 -2.89 -16.42 -19.07
C GLU A 18 -3.63 -17.05 -17.89
N LEU A 19 -4.94 -17.20 -18.04
CA LEU A 19 -5.78 -17.95 -17.11
C LEU A 19 -5.65 -19.46 -17.36
N THR A 20 -5.73 -20.24 -16.28
CA THR A 20 -5.88 -21.69 -16.36
C THR A 20 -7.24 -22.11 -15.81
N GLU A 21 -7.77 -23.27 -16.24
CA GLU A 21 -9.01 -23.80 -15.70
C GLU A 21 -8.72 -24.89 -14.65
N GLY A 22 -9.60 -24.97 -13.63
CA GLY A 22 -9.49 -26.05 -12.65
C GLY A 22 -10.15 -25.74 -11.31
N ALA A 23 -9.66 -26.44 -10.27
CA ALA A 23 -10.07 -26.24 -8.90
C ALA A 23 -8.92 -25.68 -8.06
N VAL A 24 -9.26 -24.99 -6.97
CA VAL A 24 -8.32 -24.55 -5.93
C VAL A 24 -8.72 -25.23 -4.62
N HIS A 25 -7.81 -25.99 -4.01
CA HIS A 25 -8.01 -26.65 -2.75
C HIS A 25 -7.25 -25.97 -1.62
N VAL A 26 -7.93 -25.81 -0.50
CA VAL A 26 -7.42 -25.11 0.69
C VAL A 26 -7.63 -25.99 1.91
N VAL A 27 -6.58 -26.10 2.72
CA VAL A 27 -6.64 -26.76 4.04
C VAL A 27 -5.99 -25.85 5.07
N ASP A 28 -6.68 -25.61 6.18
CA ASP A 28 -6.21 -24.76 7.29
C ASP A 28 -5.65 -23.41 6.82
N GLY A 29 -6.37 -22.76 5.88
CA GLY A 29 -6.05 -21.43 5.36
C GLY A 29 -4.90 -21.36 4.36
N ARG A 30 -4.35 -22.51 3.90
CA ARG A 30 -3.33 -22.58 2.87
C ARG A 30 -3.80 -23.36 1.66
N ILE A 31 -3.38 -22.89 0.48
CA ILE A 31 -3.63 -23.59 -0.78
C ILE A 31 -2.78 -24.86 -0.82
N THR A 32 -3.42 -26.00 -1.08
CA THR A 32 -2.76 -27.31 -1.16
C THR A 32 -2.63 -27.82 -2.58
N ASP A 33 -3.57 -27.47 -3.47
CA ASP A 33 -3.56 -27.87 -4.87
C ASP A 33 -4.26 -26.83 -5.75
N VAL A 34 -3.83 -26.71 -7.01
CA VAL A 34 -4.36 -25.78 -8.02
C VAL A 34 -4.44 -26.47 -9.38
N GLY A 35 -5.56 -26.29 -10.09
CA GLY A 35 -5.77 -26.80 -11.45
C GLY A 35 -6.14 -28.26 -11.54
N GLY A 36 -6.12 -28.99 -10.41
CA GLY A 36 -6.50 -30.40 -10.34
C GLY A 36 -8.01 -30.65 -10.42
N ALA A 37 -8.38 -31.94 -10.35
CA ALA A 37 -9.79 -32.35 -10.24
C ALA A 37 -10.39 -31.88 -8.90
N PRO A 38 -11.71 -31.62 -8.86
CA PRO A 38 -12.40 -31.34 -7.60
C PRO A 38 -12.15 -32.40 -6.52
N GLN A 39 -11.79 -31.95 -5.30
CA GLN A 39 -11.60 -32.82 -4.14
C GLN A 39 -12.69 -32.54 -3.10
N PRO A 40 -13.10 -33.57 -2.29
CA PRO A 40 -14.02 -33.36 -1.17
C PRO A 40 -13.45 -32.34 -0.18
N ALA A 41 -14.30 -31.44 0.32
CA ALA A 41 -13.97 -30.45 1.33
C ALA A 41 -15.19 -30.17 2.23
N ASP A 42 -14.94 -29.59 3.44
CA ASP A 42 -16.00 -29.19 4.36
C ASP A 42 -16.92 -28.14 3.75
N ARG A 43 -16.35 -27.28 2.87
CA ARG A 43 -17.07 -26.27 2.12
C ARG A 43 -16.66 -26.29 0.65
N THR A 44 -17.64 -26.17 -0.24
CA THR A 44 -17.38 -26.03 -1.67
C THR A 44 -18.00 -24.74 -2.20
N ILE A 45 -17.23 -24.01 -3.00
CA ILE A 45 -17.70 -22.85 -3.78
C ILE A 45 -17.64 -23.26 -5.26
N ASP A 46 -18.79 -23.28 -5.93
CA ASP A 46 -18.84 -23.40 -7.37
C ASP A 46 -18.62 -22.02 -8.01
N ALA A 47 -17.48 -21.84 -8.62
CA ALA A 47 -17.12 -20.57 -9.29
C ALA A 47 -17.96 -20.35 -10.57
N ARG A 48 -18.50 -21.42 -11.19
CA ARG A 48 -19.34 -21.33 -12.42
C ARG A 48 -18.66 -20.57 -13.55
N GLY A 49 -17.38 -20.79 -13.76
CA GLY A 49 -16.59 -20.11 -14.77
C GLY A 49 -16.09 -18.69 -14.38
N ARG A 50 -16.38 -18.26 -13.14
CA ARG A 50 -15.80 -17.00 -12.61
C ARG A 50 -14.29 -17.11 -12.40
N THR A 51 -13.61 -15.97 -12.44
CA THR A 51 -12.17 -15.96 -12.22
C THR A 51 -11.81 -15.90 -10.76
N VAL A 52 -10.96 -16.85 -10.33
CA VAL A 52 -10.25 -16.84 -9.04
C VAL A 52 -8.89 -16.21 -9.24
N LEU A 53 -8.57 -15.20 -8.45
CA LEU A 53 -7.27 -14.51 -8.45
C LEU A 53 -6.77 -14.34 -7.01
N PRO A 54 -5.46 -14.06 -6.81
CA PRO A 54 -4.98 -13.72 -5.48
C PRO A 54 -5.73 -12.51 -4.95
N GLY A 55 -5.99 -12.48 -3.65
CA GLY A 55 -6.52 -11.30 -2.99
C GLY A 55 -5.62 -10.10 -3.24
N LEU A 56 -6.23 -8.95 -3.51
CA LEU A 56 -5.50 -7.73 -3.85
C LEU A 56 -4.71 -7.23 -2.65
N ILE A 57 -3.57 -6.60 -2.94
CA ILE A 57 -2.68 -6.00 -1.94
C ILE A 57 -2.58 -4.50 -2.23
N ASP A 58 -2.94 -3.67 -1.25
CA ASP A 58 -2.67 -2.23 -1.27
C ASP A 58 -1.41 -1.94 -0.45
N ALA A 59 -0.30 -1.61 -1.13
CA ALA A 59 0.99 -1.40 -0.47
C ALA A 59 1.18 0.02 0.07
N HIS A 60 0.17 0.89 -0.04
CA HIS A 60 0.18 2.24 0.51
C HIS A 60 -1.23 2.68 0.91
N CYS A 61 -1.66 2.24 2.06
CA CYS A 61 -2.97 2.53 2.64
C CYS A 61 -2.77 3.27 3.96
N HIS A 62 -3.60 4.25 4.27
CA HIS A 62 -3.55 4.98 5.54
C HIS A 62 -4.77 4.69 6.39
N ALA A 63 -4.70 3.67 7.25
CA ALA A 63 -5.83 3.33 8.14
C ALA A 63 -6.17 4.49 9.09
N TYR A 64 -5.14 5.11 9.69
CA TYR A 64 -5.29 6.28 10.58
C TYR A 64 -5.46 7.61 9.83
N GLY A 65 -5.32 7.64 8.52
CA GLY A 65 -5.57 8.81 7.68
C GLY A 65 -7.07 9.11 7.54
N ILE A 66 -7.72 9.49 8.64
CA ILE A 66 -9.17 9.67 8.72
C ILE A 66 -9.69 10.99 8.12
N GLY A 67 -8.79 11.83 7.59
CA GLY A 67 -9.08 13.11 6.96
C GLY A 67 -7.87 13.64 6.19
N LEU A 68 -7.99 14.80 5.55
CA LEU A 68 -6.89 15.49 4.85
C LEU A 68 -6.15 16.49 5.74
N ASN A 69 -6.74 16.88 6.86
CA ASN A 69 -6.10 17.77 7.83
C ASN A 69 -5.34 16.96 8.88
N MET A 70 -4.03 16.88 8.74
CA MET A 70 -3.18 16.04 9.59
C MET A 70 -3.16 16.53 11.04
N LEU A 71 -3.16 17.85 11.31
CA LEU A 71 -3.24 18.38 12.67
C LEU A 71 -4.55 18.01 13.36
N GLU A 72 -5.66 17.97 12.61
CA GLU A 72 -6.91 17.50 13.13
C GLU A 72 -6.86 16.03 13.53
N ILE A 73 -6.26 15.17 12.70
CA ILE A 73 -6.07 13.74 13.01
C ILE A 73 -5.26 13.57 14.28
N GLU A 74 -4.12 14.26 14.40
CA GLU A 74 -3.25 14.20 15.58
C GLU A 74 -3.94 14.73 16.85
N SER A 75 -4.92 15.63 16.73
CA SER A 75 -5.67 16.16 17.87
C SER A 75 -6.79 15.24 18.36
N ARG A 76 -7.20 14.23 17.56
CA ARG A 76 -8.29 13.33 17.93
C ARG A 76 -7.84 12.26 18.92
N PRO A 77 -8.71 11.80 19.83
CA PRO A 77 -8.42 10.64 20.65
C PRO A 77 -8.12 9.40 19.79
N LEU A 78 -7.04 8.68 20.10
CA LEU A 78 -6.63 7.48 19.35
C LEU A 78 -7.76 6.42 19.27
N SER A 79 -8.59 6.30 20.31
CA SER A 79 -9.75 5.41 20.30
C SER A 79 -10.74 5.73 19.18
N TYR A 80 -10.98 7.03 18.91
CA TYR A 80 -11.82 7.46 17.79
C TYR A 80 -11.16 7.14 16.45
N VAL A 81 -9.88 7.49 16.29
CA VAL A 81 -9.10 7.22 15.07
C VAL A 81 -9.10 5.72 14.77
N ALA A 82 -8.86 4.87 15.77
CA ALA A 82 -8.85 3.41 15.62
C ALA A 82 -10.22 2.83 15.20
N LEU A 83 -11.33 3.36 15.73
CA LEU A 83 -12.67 2.91 15.33
C LEU A 83 -13.01 3.30 13.88
N VAL A 84 -12.61 4.50 13.44
CA VAL A 84 -12.77 4.89 12.04
C VAL A 84 -11.86 4.04 11.15
N ALA A 85 -10.60 3.80 11.56
CA ALA A 85 -9.68 2.91 10.85
C ALA A 85 -10.26 1.49 10.68
N ALA A 86 -10.91 0.96 11.71
CA ALA A 86 -11.57 -0.35 11.63
C ALA A 86 -12.66 -0.41 10.53
N GLN A 87 -13.45 0.66 10.39
CA GLN A 87 -14.45 0.74 9.32
C GLN A 87 -13.80 0.80 7.93
N ARG A 88 -12.73 1.58 7.77
CA ARG A 88 -11.98 1.73 6.52
C ARG A 88 -11.34 0.40 6.11
N LEU A 89 -10.69 -0.31 7.05
CA LEU A 89 -10.10 -1.61 6.81
C LEU A 89 -11.15 -2.66 6.42
N ARG A 90 -12.32 -2.66 7.08
CA ARG A 90 -13.44 -3.52 6.69
C ARG A 90 -13.91 -3.23 5.27
N ALA A 91 -14.01 -1.96 4.89
CA ALA A 91 -14.40 -1.56 3.54
C ALA A 91 -13.35 -2.00 2.50
N ALA A 92 -12.06 -1.87 2.79
CA ALA A 92 -10.98 -2.37 1.94
C ALA A 92 -11.08 -3.89 1.73
N LEU A 93 -11.32 -4.67 2.78
CA LEU A 93 -11.51 -6.11 2.67
C LEU A 93 -12.70 -6.45 1.77
N SER A 94 -13.83 -5.76 1.92
CA SER A 94 -15.03 -5.99 1.08
C SER A 94 -14.81 -5.64 -0.40
N ARG A 95 -13.82 -4.79 -0.71
CA ARG A 95 -13.40 -4.47 -2.09
C ARG A 95 -12.45 -5.51 -2.68
N GLY A 96 -12.00 -6.50 -1.90
CA GLY A 96 -11.10 -7.56 -2.35
C GLY A 96 -9.64 -7.36 -1.96
N PHE A 97 -9.30 -6.30 -1.22
CA PHE A 97 -7.97 -6.13 -0.67
C PHE A 97 -7.82 -6.99 0.59
N THR A 98 -7.12 -8.10 0.46
CA THR A 98 -6.90 -9.05 1.57
C THR A 98 -5.66 -8.72 2.39
N THR A 99 -4.79 -7.86 1.88
CA THR A 99 -3.59 -7.36 2.57
C THR A 99 -3.43 -5.88 2.30
N VAL A 100 -3.05 -5.11 3.33
CA VAL A 100 -2.68 -3.70 3.21
C VAL A 100 -1.37 -3.44 3.95
N ARG A 101 -0.55 -2.52 3.42
CA ARG A 101 0.57 -1.91 4.15
C ARG A 101 0.19 -0.46 4.47
N ASP A 102 0.22 -0.13 5.76
CA ASP A 102 0.04 1.24 6.27
C ASP A 102 1.43 1.85 6.55
N PRO A 103 1.94 2.72 5.65
CA PRO A 103 3.27 3.25 5.77
C PRO A 103 3.36 4.53 6.63
N SER A 104 2.25 4.99 7.21
CA SER A 104 2.28 6.20 8.06
C SER A 104 1.12 6.15 9.05
N GLY A 105 1.32 5.42 10.12
CA GLY A 105 0.32 5.20 11.15
C GLY A 105 0.22 3.74 11.55
N GLY A 106 -0.87 3.44 12.24
CA GLY A 106 -1.08 2.14 12.83
C GLY A 106 -0.22 1.86 14.05
N ASP A 107 -0.64 0.89 14.83
CA ASP A 107 0.09 0.51 16.03
C ASP A 107 -0.14 -0.97 16.38
N ALA A 108 0.61 -1.42 17.39
CA ALA A 108 0.52 -2.78 17.91
C ALA A 108 -0.86 -3.13 18.49
N GLY A 109 -1.65 -2.14 18.92
CA GLY A 109 -3.00 -2.34 19.46
C GLY A 109 -3.99 -2.68 18.37
N LEU A 110 -4.00 -1.92 17.27
CA LEU A 110 -4.83 -2.18 16.10
C LEU A 110 -4.45 -3.53 15.46
N ASP A 111 -3.15 -3.78 15.26
CA ASP A 111 -2.65 -5.06 14.74
C ASP A 111 -3.09 -6.24 15.63
N ARG A 112 -2.98 -6.10 16.95
CA ARG A 112 -3.43 -7.13 17.88
C ARG A 112 -4.95 -7.36 17.78
N ALA A 113 -5.75 -6.30 17.73
CA ALA A 113 -7.19 -6.40 17.59
C ALA A 113 -7.61 -7.16 16.29
N ILE A 114 -6.90 -6.89 15.20
CA ILE A 114 -7.11 -7.59 13.92
C ILE A 114 -6.73 -9.07 14.06
N ARG A 115 -5.56 -9.40 14.60
CA ARG A 115 -5.11 -10.79 14.77
C ARG A 115 -5.98 -11.60 15.72
N GLU A 116 -6.57 -10.96 16.72
CA GLU A 116 -7.54 -11.59 17.64
C GLU A 116 -8.96 -11.68 17.05
N GLY A 117 -9.18 -11.18 15.82
CA GLY A 117 -10.47 -11.25 15.13
C GLY A 117 -11.54 -10.32 15.68
N LEU A 118 -11.16 -9.25 16.41
CA LEU A 118 -12.12 -8.30 16.98
C LEU A 118 -12.81 -7.44 15.90
N LEU A 119 -12.21 -7.36 14.71
CA LEU A 119 -12.78 -6.66 13.57
C LEU A 119 -12.41 -7.35 12.26
N PRO A 120 -13.31 -7.37 11.25
CA PRO A 120 -12.97 -7.76 9.89
C PRO A 120 -11.97 -6.76 9.29
N SER A 121 -10.87 -7.27 8.76
CA SER A 121 -9.79 -6.43 8.21
C SER A 121 -8.94 -7.21 7.22
N PRO A 122 -8.35 -6.58 6.21
CA PRO A 122 -7.20 -7.15 5.52
C PRO A 122 -6.10 -7.54 6.51
N ARG A 123 -5.20 -8.40 6.12
CA ARG A 123 -3.92 -8.59 6.80
C ARG A 123 -3.21 -7.25 6.89
N TYR A 124 -2.90 -6.80 8.09
CA TYR A 124 -2.45 -5.45 8.35
C TYR A 124 -0.93 -5.41 8.61
N LEU A 125 -0.21 -4.77 7.70
CA LEU A 125 1.23 -4.57 7.79
C LEU A 125 1.48 -3.07 8.00
N TRP A 126 1.97 -2.69 9.17
CA TRP A 126 2.09 -1.28 9.57
C TRP A 126 3.54 -0.87 9.82
N THR A 127 3.82 0.44 9.76
CA THR A 127 5.14 1.02 10.04
C THR A 127 5.20 1.80 11.36
N GLY A 128 4.06 2.13 11.93
CA GLY A 128 3.92 3.18 12.93
C GLY A 128 4.01 4.57 12.29
N ALA A 129 4.07 5.58 13.11
CA ALA A 129 4.22 6.97 12.64
C ALA A 129 5.45 7.10 11.73
N ALA A 130 5.30 7.74 10.57
CA ALA A 130 6.40 7.99 9.66
C ALA A 130 7.41 8.96 10.30
N LEU A 131 8.70 8.75 10.04
CA LEU A 131 9.76 9.62 10.54
C LEU A 131 9.94 10.82 9.60
N SER A 132 9.96 12.02 10.16
CA SER A 132 10.20 13.28 9.45
C SER A 132 11.19 14.15 10.21
N GLN A 133 12.00 14.91 9.49
CA GLN A 133 12.83 15.95 10.11
C GLN A 133 11.98 17.17 10.51
N THR A 134 12.52 18.02 11.37
CA THR A 134 11.94 19.36 11.64
C THR A 134 11.76 20.15 10.35
N GLY A 135 10.56 20.70 10.15
CA GLY A 135 10.19 21.43 8.93
C GLY A 135 10.03 20.53 7.69
N GLY A 136 10.03 19.21 7.85
CA GLY A 136 9.81 18.25 6.77
C GLY A 136 8.33 17.91 6.56
N HIS A 137 8.07 17.00 5.62
CA HIS A 137 6.71 16.66 5.17
C HIS A 137 5.77 16.16 6.28
N GLY A 138 6.31 15.48 7.29
CA GLY A 138 5.55 15.02 8.46
C GLY A 138 5.54 16.00 9.63
N ASP A 139 6.11 17.18 9.51
CA ASP A 139 5.97 18.27 10.47
C ASP A 139 4.82 19.19 10.02
N PHE A 140 3.65 18.92 10.52
CA PHE A 140 2.42 19.60 10.09
C PHE A 140 2.22 20.99 10.73
N ARG A 141 3.15 21.43 11.58
CA ARG A 141 3.05 22.74 12.24
C ARG A 141 3.24 23.86 11.22
N ALA A 142 2.38 24.87 11.28
CA ALA A 142 2.59 26.11 10.52
C ALA A 142 3.79 26.89 11.10
N ALA A 143 4.41 27.73 10.27
CA ALA A 143 5.60 28.49 10.66
C ALA A 143 5.39 29.43 11.87
N ASP A 144 4.14 29.84 12.12
CA ASP A 144 3.70 30.71 13.21
C ASP A 144 2.94 29.98 14.31
N SER A 145 3.07 28.65 14.40
CA SER A 145 2.32 27.82 15.34
C SER A 145 3.25 27.02 16.24
N ASP A 146 3.10 27.23 17.55
CA ASP A 146 3.80 26.47 18.61
C ASP A 146 2.93 25.31 19.14
N VAL A 147 2.17 24.64 18.27
CA VAL A 147 1.36 23.47 18.68
C VAL A 147 2.28 22.37 19.19
N CYS A 148 2.00 21.85 20.37
CA CYS A 148 2.67 20.67 20.89
C CYS A 148 2.32 19.44 20.04
N GLY A 149 3.29 18.88 19.31
CA GLY A 149 3.15 17.62 18.57
C GLY A 149 3.23 16.41 19.51
N CYS A 150 2.46 16.41 20.60
CA CYS A 150 2.55 15.37 21.62
C CYS A 150 1.93 14.03 21.22
N ASN A 151 1.08 14.02 20.19
CA ASN A 151 0.52 12.82 19.58
C ASN A 151 1.28 12.51 18.28
N THR A 152 1.56 11.26 18.05
CA THR A 152 2.32 10.77 16.89
C THR A 152 1.56 9.61 16.24
N HIS A 153 0.29 9.90 15.84
CA HIS A 153 -0.55 8.87 15.25
C HIS A 153 -0.08 8.51 13.84
N THR A 154 0.30 9.52 13.06
CA THR A 154 0.69 9.34 11.65
C THR A 154 2.14 9.69 11.37
N CYS A 155 2.69 10.75 11.97
CA CYS A 155 4.08 11.17 11.81
C CYS A 155 4.72 11.52 13.14
N GLU A 156 6.04 11.34 13.23
CA GLU A 156 6.88 11.73 14.34
C GLU A 156 8.07 12.55 13.83
N VAL A 157 8.28 13.74 14.39
CA VAL A 157 9.43 14.58 14.06
C VAL A 157 10.64 14.10 14.88
N VAL A 158 11.67 13.63 14.19
CA VAL A 158 12.88 13.07 14.81
C VAL A 158 14.10 13.52 14.03
N ASP A 159 14.99 14.29 14.65
CA ASP A 159 16.24 14.75 14.07
C ASP A 159 17.44 14.06 14.69
N GLY A 160 18.47 13.86 13.89
CA GLY A 160 19.77 13.34 14.29
C GLY A 160 19.84 11.80 14.32
N VAL A 161 21.02 11.31 13.98
CA VAL A 161 21.31 9.88 13.79
C VAL A 161 20.95 9.03 15.03
N ASP A 162 21.29 9.47 16.22
CA ASP A 162 21.08 8.67 17.42
C ASP A 162 19.60 8.58 17.81
N ASN A 163 18.85 9.68 17.68
CA ASN A 163 17.42 9.68 17.93
C ASN A 163 16.66 8.82 16.89
N LEU A 164 17.05 8.90 15.63
CA LEU A 164 16.49 8.04 14.58
C LEU A 164 16.73 6.56 14.83
N ARG A 165 17.92 6.16 15.32
CA ARG A 165 18.19 4.78 15.73
C ARG A 165 17.24 4.32 16.84
N VAL A 166 17.02 5.15 17.84
CA VAL A 166 16.07 4.84 18.93
C VAL A 166 14.66 4.69 18.39
N ALA A 167 14.21 5.62 17.53
CA ALA A 167 12.88 5.62 16.95
C ALA A 167 12.63 4.38 16.06
N VAL A 168 13.62 3.96 15.25
CA VAL A 168 13.54 2.74 14.44
C VAL A 168 13.46 1.50 15.30
N ARG A 169 14.35 1.38 16.30
CA ARG A 169 14.38 0.24 17.23
C ARG A 169 13.05 0.08 17.97
N GLU A 170 12.44 1.19 18.40
CA GLU A 170 11.17 1.18 19.11
C GLU A 170 10.00 0.70 18.21
N ARG A 171 9.94 1.14 16.94
CA ARG A 171 8.94 0.66 15.97
C ARG A 171 9.07 -0.84 15.73
N LEU A 172 10.29 -1.31 15.50
CA LEU A 172 10.57 -2.73 15.28
C LEU A 172 10.34 -3.58 16.55
N ARG A 173 10.63 -3.03 17.74
CA ARG A 173 10.29 -3.67 19.03
C ARG A 173 8.80 -3.87 19.19
N ARG A 174 7.99 -2.90 18.73
CA ARG A 174 6.52 -2.99 18.77
C ARG A 174 5.93 -3.89 17.69
N GLY A 175 6.73 -4.37 16.74
CA GLY A 175 6.30 -5.29 15.69
C GLY A 175 5.98 -4.60 14.35
N ALA A 176 6.45 -3.39 14.12
CA ALA A 176 6.32 -2.73 12.82
C ALA A 176 6.94 -3.61 11.72
N HIS A 177 6.24 -3.74 10.60
CA HIS A 177 6.67 -4.54 9.45
C HIS A 177 7.83 -3.90 8.69
N ALA A 178 7.78 -2.60 8.54
CA ALA A 178 8.78 -1.78 7.87
C ALA A 178 8.92 -0.42 8.57
N ILE A 179 9.86 0.40 8.10
CA ILE A 179 10.03 1.78 8.55
C ILE A 179 9.65 2.72 7.40
N LYS A 180 8.97 3.82 7.71
CA LYS A 180 8.68 4.89 6.75
C LYS A 180 9.43 6.15 7.15
N ILE A 181 10.04 6.79 6.14
CA ILE A 181 10.63 8.13 6.24
C ILE A 181 10.01 9.08 5.23
N MET A 182 10.06 10.38 5.53
CA MET A 182 9.80 11.45 4.57
C MET A 182 11.13 11.91 4.01
N ALA A 183 11.38 11.64 2.72
CA ALA A 183 12.65 11.97 2.04
C ALA A 183 12.52 13.15 1.07
N SER A 184 11.34 13.74 0.94
CA SER A 184 11.08 15.01 0.25
C SER A 184 9.91 15.75 0.85
N GLY A 185 9.67 16.99 0.41
CA GLY A 185 8.41 17.67 0.63
C GLY A 185 7.23 16.97 -0.04
N GLY A 186 6.01 17.38 0.29
CA GLY A 186 4.80 16.73 -0.21
C GLY A 186 3.60 17.64 -0.45
N VAL A 187 2.52 17.05 -0.93
CA VAL A 187 1.29 17.77 -1.34
C VAL A 187 0.52 18.31 -0.14
N VAL A 188 0.35 17.50 0.91
CA VAL A 188 -0.54 17.86 2.03
C VAL A 188 0.08 18.81 3.04
N SER A 189 1.39 18.96 3.07
CA SER A 189 2.12 19.93 3.90
C SER A 189 2.16 21.32 3.26
N LEU A 190 2.24 22.38 4.07
CA LEU A 190 2.14 23.76 3.61
C LEU A 190 3.50 24.42 3.34
N THR A 191 4.54 24.05 4.10
CA THR A 191 5.80 24.80 4.21
C THR A 191 6.99 24.20 3.48
N ASP A 192 6.95 22.90 3.16
CA ASP A 192 8.05 22.16 2.55
C ASP A 192 7.91 22.07 1.02
N PRO A 193 8.94 22.43 0.25
CA PRO A 193 8.92 22.30 -1.21
C PRO A 193 9.00 20.84 -1.65
N ILE A 194 8.14 20.45 -2.63
CA ILE A 194 8.03 19.06 -3.13
C ILE A 194 9.36 18.46 -3.58
N ARG A 195 10.22 19.26 -4.22
CA ARG A 195 11.42 18.78 -4.89
C ARG A 195 12.66 18.66 -4.01
N ILE A 196 12.62 19.23 -2.80
CA ILE A 196 13.80 19.30 -1.94
C ILE A 196 13.94 18.00 -1.13
N PRO A 197 15.09 17.30 -1.22
CA PRO A 197 15.39 16.15 -0.36
C PRO A 197 15.37 16.54 1.12
N GLN A 198 14.91 15.58 1.93
CA GLN A 198 14.84 15.71 3.38
C GLN A 198 15.69 14.63 4.05
N TYR A 199 16.14 14.90 5.28
CA TYR A 199 17.17 14.17 6.00
C TYR A 199 18.55 14.23 5.35
N SER A 200 19.61 14.17 6.12
CA SER A 200 20.96 13.99 5.60
C SER A 200 21.20 12.54 5.15
N PRO A 201 22.22 12.29 4.31
CA PRO A 201 22.61 10.92 3.94
C PRO A 201 22.92 10.03 5.16
N GLU A 202 23.53 10.61 6.20
CA GLU A 202 23.89 9.92 7.46
C GLU A 202 22.63 9.47 8.20
N GLU A 203 21.62 10.30 8.27
CA GLU A 203 20.34 10.01 8.92
C GLU A 203 19.58 8.89 8.18
N ILE A 204 19.49 8.97 6.86
CA ILE A 204 18.85 7.90 6.06
C ILE A 204 19.62 6.57 6.23
N ARG A 205 20.97 6.60 6.16
CA ARG A 205 21.77 5.39 6.39
C ARG A 205 21.61 4.81 7.78
N ALA A 206 21.44 5.65 8.81
CA ALA A 206 21.17 5.17 10.15
C ALA A 206 19.84 4.40 10.22
N VAL A 207 18.78 4.94 9.60
CA VAL A 207 17.46 4.30 9.54
C VAL A 207 17.51 2.99 8.74
N THR A 208 18.11 2.99 7.56
CA THR A 208 18.19 1.80 6.68
C THR A 208 19.05 0.69 7.27
N SER A 209 20.15 1.04 7.93
CA SER A 209 21.03 0.10 8.62
C SER A 209 20.32 -0.58 9.81
N GLU A 210 19.62 0.19 10.66
CA GLU A 210 18.88 -0.37 11.80
C GLU A 210 17.73 -1.27 11.35
N ALA A 211 17.01 -0.89 10.28
CA ALA A 211 15.96 -1.72 9.70
C ALA A 211 16.52 -3.04 9.16
N ALA A 212 17.63 -2.98 8.43
CA ALA A 212 18.28 -4.16 7.83
C ALA A 212 18.77 -5.16 8.89
N GLN A 213 19.32 -4.69 10.02
CA GLN A 213 19.76 -5.54 11.14
C GLN A 213 18.63 -6.37 11.74
N ARG A 214 17.39 -5.94 11.58
CA ARG A 214 16.18 -6.66 12.03
C ARG A 214 15.47 -7.40 10.90
N GLY A 215 16.09 -7.52 9.71
CA GLY A 215 15.47 -8.15 8.55
C GLY A 215 14.34 -7.34 7.92
N SER A 216 14.14 -6.08 8.36
CA SER A 216 13.13 -5.15 7.85
C SER A 216 13.69 -4.29 6.70
N TYR A 217 12.90 -3.35 6.22
CA TYR A 217 13.27 -2.44 5.13
C TYR A 217 12.69 -1.05 5.37
N VAL A 218 13.14 -0.08 4.57
CA VAL A 218 12.68 1.30 4.62
C VAL A 218 11.90 1.65 3.36
N ALA A 219 10.76 2.31 3.55
CA ALA A 219 9.95 2.97 2.54
C ALA A 219 10.15 4.49 2.65
N ALA A 220 10.29 5.20 1.53
CA ALA A 220 10.47 6.64 1.53
C ALA A 220 9.42 7.34 0.67
N HIS A 221 8.77 8.36 1.24
CA HIS A 221 8.06 9.37 0.49
C HIS A 221 9.08 10.19 -0.29
N ALA A 222 9.00 10.23 -1.61
CA ALA A 222 9.90 11.00 -2.48
C ALA A 222 9.26 11.25 -3.84
N TYR A 223 9.30 12.50 -4.31
CA TYR A 223 8.72 12.87 -5.61
C TYR A 223 9.76 13.11 -6.70
N SER A 224 10.77 13.92 -6.41
CA SER A 224 11.72 14.41 -7.42
C SER A 224 12.86 13.41 -7.70
N PRO A 225 13.50 13.49 -8.89
CA PRO A 225 14.68 12.68 -9.18
C PRO A 225 15.76 12.79 -8.11
N GLU A 226 16.00 14.00 -7.60
CA GLU A 226 17.00 14.26 -6.56
C GLU A 226 16.66 13.54 -5.26
N SER A 227 15.41 13.61 -4.80
CA SER A 227 14.99 12.98 -3.56
C SER A 227 14.93 11.45 -3.69
N ILE A 228 14.51 10.94 -4.85
CA ILE A 228 14.52 9.50 -5.14
C ILE A 228 15.96 8.97 -5.12
N ARG A 229 16.89 9.64 -5.85
CA ARG A 229 18.30 9.27 -5.85
C ARG A 229 18.87 9.31 -4.45
N HIS A 230 18.61 10.39 -3.72
CA HIS A 230 19.04 10.56 -2.35
C HIS A 230 18.56 9.40 -1.45
N ALA A 231 17.33 8.95 -1.59
CA ALA A 231 16.78 7.84 -0.82
C ALA A 231 17.41 6.48 -1.19
N ILE A 232 17.44 6.14 -2.49
CA ILE A 232 17.94 4.81 -2.93
C ILE A 232 19.44 4.65 -2.75
N ASP A 233 20.24 5.70 -2.93
CA ASP A 233 21.68 5.72 -2.73
C ASP A 233 22.06 5.51 -1.24
N ASN A 234 21.10 5.72 -0.32
CA ASN A 234 21.24 5.49 1.11
C ASN A 234 20.46 4.27 1.63
N GLY A 235 20.07 3.34 0.74
CA GLY A 235 19.58 2.00 1.08
C GLY A 235 18.07 1.87 1.23
N VAL A 236 17.27 2.85 0.82
CA VAL A 236 15.82 2.78 0.79
C VAL A 236 15.38 1.73 -0.25
N ARG A 237 14.42 0.87 0.13
CA ARG A 237 13.92 -0.22 -0.72
C ARG A 237 12.72 0.17 -1.57
N THR A 238 11.80 0.95 -1.04
CA THR A 238 10.57 1.31 -1.76
C THR A 238 10.40 2.83 -1.81
N ILE A 239 10.18 3.34 -3.00
CA ILE A 239 9.84 4.73 -3.25
C ILE A 239 8.33 4.82 -3.37
N GLU A 240 7.77 5.64 -2.53
CA GLU A 240 6.36 5.97 -2.53
C GLU A 240 6.15 7.24 -3.37
N HIS A 241 5.12 7.23 -4.21
CA HIS A 241 4.77 8.29 -5.15
C HIS A 241 5.70 8.34 -6.38
N GLY A 242 6.85 8.97 -6.30
CA GLY A 242 7.82 9.05 -7.40
C GLY A 242 7.28 9.76 -8.65
N ASN A 243 6.27 10.60 -8.53
CA ASN A 243 5.50 11.14 -9.66
C ASN A 243 6.30 12.04 -10.60
N LEU A 244 7.43 12.59 -10.15
CA LEU A 244 8.31 13.45 -10.97
C LEU A 244 9.56 12.69 -11.46
N LEU A 245 9.50 11.35 -11.48
CA LEU A 245 10.58 10.47 -11.92
C LEU A 245 11.01 10.78 -13.35
N ASP A 246 12.33 10.82 -13.58
CA ASP A 246 12.94 10.88 -14.89
C ASP A 246 13.60 9.56 -15.31
N ALA A 247 13.95 9.41 -16.59
CA ALA A 247 14.52 8.19 -17.13
C ALA A 247 15.88 7.80 -16.49
N PRO A 248 16.83 8.73 -16.23
CA PRO A 248 18.07 8.41 -15.52
C PRO A 248 17.84 7.89 -14.10
N THR A 249 16.90 8.47 -13.38
CA THR A 249 16.55 8.04 -12.02
C THR A 249 15.82 6.69 -12.02
N ALA A 250 14.95 6.45 -13.01
CA ALA A 250 14.31 5.14 -13.19
C ALA A 250 15.37 4.03 -13.42
N ALA A 251 16.38 4.28 -14.24
CA ALA A 251 17.49 3.34 -14.45
C ALA A 251 18.29 3.08 -13.15
N ALA A 252 18.50 4.12 -12.34
CA ALA A 252 19.13 3.96 -11.02
C ALA A 252 18.28 3.15 -10.05
N MET A 253 16.97 3.37 -10.00
CA MET A 253 16.04 2.55 -9.20
C MET A 253 16.09 1.08 -9.60
N ALA A 254 16.10 0.80 -10.91
CA ALA A 254 16.22 -0.57 -11.42
C ALA A 254 17.54 -1.23 -10.99
N THR A 255 18.65 -0.50 -11.10
CA THR A 255 19.98 -0.96 -10.66
C THR A 255 20.03 -1.23 -9.15
N ALA A 256 19.41 -0.37 -8.34
CA ALA A 256 19.29 -0.53 -6.90
C ALA A 256 18.32 -1.66 -6.48
N GLY A 257 17.53 -2.20 -7.42
CA GLY A 257 16.46 -3.16 -7.15
C GLY A 257 15.33 -2.57 -6.31
N ALA A 258 15.16 -1.25 -6.35
CA ALA A 258 14.10 -0.56 -5.64
C ALA A 258 12.74 -0.79 -6.29
N PHE A 259 11.67 -0.63 -5.48
CA PHE A 259 10.29 -0.67 -5.96
C PHE A 259 9.73 0.75 -6.06
N LEU A 260 8.74 0.93 -6.93
CA LEU A 260 7.91 2.13 -7.00
C LEU A 260 6.47 1.79 -6.61
N VAL A 261 5.85 2.61 -5.76
CA VAL A 261 4.40 2.57 -5.46
C VAL A 261 3.81 3.93 -5.84
N PRO A 262 3.18 4.07 -7.02
CA PRO A 262 2.92 5.37 -7.65
C PRO A 262 1.74 6.15 -7.08
N THR A 263 0.86 5.53 -6.31
CA THR A 263 -0.28 6.15 -5.60
C THR A 263 -1.15 7.09 -6.44
N LEU A 264 -1.40 6.74 -7.70
CA LEU A 264 -2.15 7.58 -8.66
C LEU A 264 -3.55 7.95 -8.15
N ALA A 265 -4.17 7.09 -7.34
CA ALA A 265 -5.50 7.26 -6.79
C ALA A 265 -5.64 8.53 -5.95
N ALA A 266 -4.65 8.81 -5.09
CA ALA A 266 -4.69 9.94 -4.18
C ALA A 266 -4.76 11.27 -4.93
N TYR A 267 -3.90 11.45 -5.93
CA TYR A 267 -3.82 12.71 -6.68
C TYR A 267 -5.05 12.95 -7.54
N ASP A 268 -5.56 11.91 -8.22
CA ASP A 268 -6.79 11.98 -8.99
C ASP A 268 -7.99 12.28 -8.09
N ALA A 269 -8.11 11.64 -6.95
CA ALA A 269 -9.20 11.88 -6.00
C ALA A 269 -9.10 13.27 -5.35
N MET A 270 -7.88 13.73 -5.00
CA MET A 270 -7.65 15.07 -4.47
C MET A 270 -7.95 16.16 -5.50
N ASP A 271 -7.62 15.97 -6.78
CA ASP A 271 -7.96 16.92 -7.83
C ASP A 271 -9.48 17.09 -7.95
N ARG A 272 -10.21 15.98 -8.00
CA ARG A 272 -11.67 16.01 -8.17
C ARG A 272 -12.45 16.44 -6.93
N ARG A 273 -11.98 16.10 -5.73
CA ARG A 273 -12.74 16.21 -4.48
C ARG A 273 -12.04 17.02 -3.38
N GLY A 274 -10.74 17.26 -3.50
CA GLY A 274 -9.93 17.92 -2.47
C GLY A 274 -10.42 19.31 -2.06
N PRO A 275 -10.81 20.19 -3.00
CA PRO A 275 -11.35 21.51 -2.65
C PRO A 275 -12.54 21.46 -1.71
N GLN A 276 -13.48 20.51 -1.91
CA GLN A 276 -14.65 20.34 -1.04
C GLN A 276 -14.29 19.72 0.32
N LEU A 277 -13.12 19.09 0.42
CA LEU A 277 -12.57 18.48 1.64
C LEU A 277 -11.57 19.39 2.37
N GLY A 278 -11.46 20.65 1.96
CA GLY A 278 -10.67 21.66 2.65
C GLY A 278 -9.23 21.81 2.18
N MET A 279 -8.84 21.25 1.01
CA MET A 279 -7.52 21.51 0.44
C MET A 279 -7.34 22.97 0.09
N THR A 280 -6.24 23.53 0.57
CA THR A 280 -5.83 24.92 0.29
C THR A 280 -5.37 25.10 -1.17
N PRO A 281 -5.36 26.34 -1.70
CA PRO A 281 -4.83 26.60 -3.05
C PRO A 281 -3.37 26.14 -3.24
N VAL A 282 -2.55 26.22 -2.19
CA VAL A 282 -1.16 25.73 -2.22
C VAL A 282 -1.10 24.22 -2.40
N GLN A 283 -1.91 23.48 -1.66
CA GLN A 283 -2.01 22.03 -1.79
C GLN A 283 -2.56 21.62 -3.16
N GLN A 284 -3.55 22.33 -3.68
CA GLN A 284 -4.11 22.08 -5.01
C GLN A 284 -3.06 22.29 -6.11
N ALA A 285 -2.25 23.36 -6.03
CA ALA A 285 -1.18 23.62 -6.99
C ALA A 285 -0.10 22.53 -6.96
N LYS A 286 0.30 22.09 -5.75
CA LYS A 286 1.23 20.97 -5.57
C LYS A 286 0.64 19.66 -6.12
N ASN A 287 -0.66 19.40 -5.90
CA ASN A 287 -1.33 18.22 -6.42
C ASN A 287 -1.34 18.18 -7.94
N ALA A 288 -1.64 19.31 -8.59
CA ALA A 288 -1.66 19.42 -10.05
C ALA A 288 -0.29 19.08 -10.66
N GLU A 289 0.82 19.56 -10.07
CA GLU A 289 2.19 19.26 -10.52
C GLU A 289 2.47 17.74 -10.54
N VAL A 290 2.11 17.01 -9.48
CA VAL A 290 2.40 15.58 -9.37
C VAL A 290 1.41 14.71 -10.12
N LEU A 291 0.16 15.15 -10.28
CA LEU A 291 -0.87 14.44 -11.02
C LEU A 291 -0.54 14.36 -12.52
N GLU A 292 -0.11 15.49 -13.10
CA GLU A 292 0.23 15.59 -14.53
C GLU A 292 1.33 14.60 -14.93
N SER A 293 2.36 14.47 -14.09
CA SER A 293 3.54 13.65 -14.37
C SER A 293 3.42 12.19 -13.94
N GLY A 294 2.48 11.86 -13.06
CA GLY A 294 2.44 10.55 -12.38
C GLY A 294 2.29 9.35 -13.32
N ARG A 295 1.48 9.47 -14.38
CA ARG A 295 1.30 8.39 -15.37
C ARG A 295 2.57 8.16 -16.20
N GLU A 296 3.28 9.22 -16.56
CA GLU A 296 4.54 9.12 -17.29
C GLU A 296 5.64 8.53 -16.39
N ALA A 297 5.68 8.88 -15.11
CA ALA A 297 6.60 8.28 -14.15
C ALA A 297 6.45 6.74 -14.09
N VAL A 298 5.22 6.21 -14.11
CA VAL A 298 4.97 4.76 -14.19
C VAL A 298 5.54 4.17 -15.47
N ARG A 299 5.31 4.80 -16.64
CA ARG A 299 5.84 4.32 -17.92
C ARG A 299 7.36 4.31 -17.94
N LEU A 300 8.00 5.37 -17.46
CA LEU A 300 9.47 5.46 -17.35
C LEU A 300 10.03 4.38 -16.41
N ALA A 301 9.39 4.15 -15.27
CA ALA A 301 9.78 3.10 -14.34
C ALA A 301 9.70 1.71 -14.99
N ARG A 302 8.60 1.40 -15.70
CA ARG A 302 8.44 0.14 -16.44
C ARG A 302 9.48 -0.03 -17.53
N ALA A 303 9.71 1.00 -18.34
CA ALA A 303 10.70 0.97 -19.43
C ALA A 303 12.12 0.71 -18.91
N ALA A 304 12.44 1.18 -17.72
CA ALA A 304 13.72 0.92 -17.05
C ALA A 304 13.80 -0.43 -16.33
N GLY A 305 12.70 -1.21 -16.25
CA GLY A 305 12.65 -2.48 -15.53
C GLY A 305 12.44 -2.35 -14.01
N VAL A 306 11.99 -1.20 -13.52
CA VAL A 306 11.62 -1.01 -12.12
C VAL A 306 10.37 -1.85 -11.80
N ARG A 307 10.38 -2.54 -10.66
CA ARG A 307 9.20 -3.25 -10.16
C ARG A 307 8.21 -2.23 -9.60
N VAL A 308 7.10 -2.04 -10.31
CA VAL A 308 6.04 -1.10 -9.89
C VAL A 308 4.94 -1.87 -9.19
N GLY A 309 4.69 -1.54 -7.92
CA GLY A 309 3.60 -2.06 -7.13
C GLY A 309 2.31 -1.26 -7.33
N PHE A 310 1.32 -1.54 -6.50
CA PHE A 310 0.05 -0.85 -6.39
C PHE A 310 -0.12 -0.31 -4.96
N GLY A 311 -0.55 0.93 -4.83
CA GLY A 311 -0.92 1.56 -3.57
C GLY A 311 -1.79 2.77 -3.82
N THR A 312 -2.67 3.11 -2.90
CA THR A 312 -3.71 4.13 -3.12
C THR A 312 -3.44 5.45 -2.43
N ASP A 313 -2.85 5.46 -1.25
CA ASP A 313 -2.57 6.67 -0.45
C ASP A 313 -3.84 7.51 -0.15
N LEU A 314 -5.00 6.88 -0.12
CA LEU A 314 -6.27 7.55 0.10
C LEU A 314 -6.51 7.84 1.57
N MET A 315 -6.97 9.05 1.87
CA MET A 315 -7.29 9.52 3.21
C MET A 315 -8.73 10.03 3.33
N GLY A 316 -9.29 9.96 4.54
CA GLY A 316 -10.62 10.44 4.85
C GLY A 316 -11.69 9.85 3.94
N LEU A 317 -12.57 10.70 3.43
CA LEU A 317 -13.66 10.31 2.54
C LEU A 317 -13.22 9.90 1.15
N LEU A 318 -11.94 10.10 0.80
CA LEU A 318 -11.39 9.66 -0.50
C LEU A 318 -11.17 8.15 -0.55
N GLU A 319 -11.23 7.44 0.58
CA GLU A 319 -11.02 5.99 0.68
C GLU A 319 -11.97 5.17 -0.22
N ASP A 320 -13.15 5.70 -0.56
CA ASP A 320 -14.09 5.08 -1.49
C ASP A 320 -13.55 4.93 -2.93
N GLU A 321 -12.49 5.67 -3.27
CA GLU A 321 -11.81 5.65 -4.58
C GLU A 321 -10.78 4.50 -4.75
N GLN A 322 -10.66 3.57 -3.79
CA GLN A 322 -9.63 2.52 -3.81
C GLN A 322 -9.67 1.66 -5.09
N LEU A 323 -10.84 1.27 -5.56
CA LEU A 323 -11.00 0.54 -6.83
C LEU A 323 -10.78 1.42 -8.05
N ASN A 324 -11.06 2.73 -7.96
CA ASN A 324 -10.69 3.68 -9.00
C ASN A 324 -9.17 3.76 -9.17
N GLY A 325 -8.40 3.65 -8.07
CA GLY A 325 -6.94 3.54 -8.13
C GLY A 325 -6.46 2.37 -8.98
N LEU A 326 -7.12 1.20 -8.86
CA LEU A 326 -6.82 0.04 -9.71
C LEU A 326 -7.14 0.33 -11.18
N ARG A 327 -8.29 0.97 -11.47
CA ARG A 327 -8.67 1.40 -12.82
C ARG A 327 -7.62 2.34 -13.44
N LEU A 328 -7.16 3.34 -12.68
CA LEU A 328 -6.13 4.27 -13.15
C LEU A 328 -4.82 3.56 -13.50
N GLN A 329 -4.42 2.57 -12.71
CA GLN A 329 -3.21 1.80 -13.02
C GLN A 329 -3.41 0.89 -14.23
N VAL A 330 -4.58 0.29 -14.41
CA VAL A 330 -4.93 -0.46 -15.63
C VAL A 330 -4.86 0.42 -16.87
N GLU A 331 -5.32 1.66 -16.80
CA GLU A 331 -5.24 2.63 -17.93
C GLU A 331 -3.79 2.94 -18.34
N VAL A 332 -2.83 2.84 -17.43
CA VAL A 332 -1.41 3.10 -17.71
C VAL A 332 -0.68 1.84 -18.17
N ASP A 333 -0.92 0.72 -17.48
CA ASP A 333 -0.11 -0.51 -17.53
C ASP A 333 -0.79 -1.67 -18.29
N GLY A 334 -2.10 -1.59 -18.51
CA GLY A 334 -2.93 -2.73 -18.92
C GLY A 334 -3.32 -3.65 -17.75
N ALA A 335 -4.35 -4.46 -17.95
CA ALA A 335 -4.98 -5.27 -16.91
C ALA A 335 -4.01 -6.27 -16.25
N LEU A 336 -3.29 -7.06 -17.04
CA LEU A 336 -2.36 -8.07 -16.55
C LEU A 336 -1.27 -7.47 -15.67
N THR A 337 -0.65 -6.39 -16.12
CA THR A 337 0.45 -5.73 -15.39
C THR A 337 -0.04 -5.10 -14.09
N ALA A 338 -1.22 -4.44 -14.13
CA ALA A 338 -1.83 -3.85 -12.93
C ALA A 338 -2.24 -4.91 -11.90
N LEU A 339 -2.77 -6.06 -12.34
CA LEU A 339 -3.08 -7.19 -11.45
C LEU A 339 -1.81 -7.77 -10.82
N LYS A 340 -0.74 -7.98 -11.60
CA LYS A 340 0.55 -8.41 -11.03
C LYS A 340 1.09 -7.39 -10.02
N SER A 341 0.94 -6.09 -10.29
CA SER A 341 1.32 -5.02 -9.35
C SER A 341 0.56 -5.13 -8.02
N ALA A 342 -0.75 -5.32 -8.08
CA ALA A 342 -1.61 -5.41 -6.90
C ALA A 342 -1.59 -6.81 -6.23
N THR A 343 -0.80 -7.76 -6.71
CA THR A 343 -0.69 -9.12 -6.19
C THR A 343 0.77 -9.52 -5.97
N SER A 344 1.39 -10.24 -6.90
CA SER A 344 2.72 -10.84 -6.73
C SER A 344 3.84 -9.81 -6.58
N VAL A 345 3.78 -8.67 -7.28
CA VAL A 345 4.80 -7.61 -7.14
C VAL A 345 4.72 -6.97 -5.76
N ASN A 346 3.51 -6.67 -5.28
CA ASN A 346 3.32 -6.16 -3.93
C ASN A 346 3.73 -7.18 -2.86
N ALA A 347 3.44 -8.46 -3.05
CA ALA A 347 3.90 -9.52 -2.15
C ALA A 347 5.44 -9.53 -2.04
N ALA A 348 6.15 -9.45 -3.17
CA ALA A 348 7.61 -9.34 -3.21
C ALA A 348 8.13 -8.04 -2.56
N LEU A 349 7.44 -6.91 -2.78
CA LEU A 349 7.72 -5.64 -2.12
C LEU A 349 7.65 -5.78 -0.59
N LEU A 350 6.61 -6.44 -0.10
CA LEU A 350 6.35 -6.69 1.32
C LEU A 350 7.22 -7.80 1.92
N ARG A 351 8.06 -8.47 1.13
CA ARG A 351 8.84 -9.65 1.56
C ARG A 351 7.94 -10.77 2.10
N ARG A 352 6.81 -11.01 1.44
CA ARG A 352 5.81 -12.01 1.78
C ARG A 352 5.58 -12.95 0.60
N ASP A 353 6.50 -13.90 0.43
CA ASP A 353 6.47 -14.87 -0.68
C ASP A 353 5.29 -15.83 -0.61
N ASP A 354 4.60 -15.88 0.54
CA ASP A 354 3.40 -16.68 0.77
C ASP A 354 2.08 -15.95 0.40
N LEU A 355 2.14 -14.72 -0.11
CA LEU A 355 1.01 -13.89 -0.55
C LEU A 355 1.03 -13.60 -2.05
N GLY A 356 -0.06 -13.06 -2.57
CA GLY A 356 -0.17 -12.51 -3.93
C GLY A 356 -0.08 -13.55 -5.04
N ARG A 357 -0.33 -14.83 -4.75
CA ARG A 357 -0.34 -15.93 -5.72
C ARG A 357 -1.35 -17.00 -5.39
N VAL A 358 -1.89 -17.66 -6.41
CA VAL A 358 -2.69 -18.88 -6.27
C VAL A 358 -1.80 -20.07 -6.59
N ALA A 359 -1.09 -20.59 -5.58
CA ALA A 359 -0.13 -21.67 -5.73
C ALA A 359 -0.07 -22.53 -4.44
N PRO A 360 0.28 -23.82 -4.54
CA PRO A 360 0.46 -24.66 -3.36
C PRO A 360 1.45 -24.03 -2.35
N GLY A 361 1.08 -24.06 -1.07
CA GLY A 361 1.82 -23.45 0.03
C GLY A 361 1.50 -21.98 0.30
N ALA A 362 0.88 -21.25 -0.63
CA ALA A 362 0.46 -19.87 -0.41
C ALA A 362 -0.71 -19.78 0.56
N VAL A 363 -0.85 -18.65 1.21
CA VAL A 363 -2.05 -18.33 2.03
C VAL A 363 -3.25 -18.22 1.09
N ALA A 364 -4.37 -18.81 1.51
CA ALA A 364 -5.60 -18.78 0.74
C ALA A 364 -6.33 -17.43 0.88
N ASP A 365 -5.66 -16.37 0.48
CA ASP A 365 -6.21 -15.03 0.31
C ASP A 365 -6.59 -14.89 -1.18
N LEU A 366 -7.90 -14.98 -1.48
CA LEU A 366 -8.41 -15.07 -2.84
C LEU A 366 -9.52 -14.07 -3.09
N LEU A 367 -9.64 -13.63 -4.32
CA LEU A 367 -10.76 -12.85 -4.84
C LEU A 367 -11.39 -13.63 -6.01
N ILE A 368 -12.72 -13.79 -5.99
CA ILE A 368 -13.48 -14.39 -7.08
C ILE A 368 -14.31 -13.28 -7.71
N VAL A 369 -14.17 -13.06 -9.03
CA VAL A 369 -14.88 -12.02 -9.78
C VAL A 369 -15.68 -12.62 -10.94
N ASP A 370 -16.77 -11.95 -11.31
CA ASP A 370 -17.59 -12.34 -12.46
C ASP A 370 -16.87 -11.94 -13.75
N GLY A 371 -16.54 -12.93 -14.59
CA GLY A 371 -15.87 -12.73 -15.88
C GLY A 371 -14.34 -12.82 -15.82
N ASP A 372 -13.70 -12.45 -16.93
CA ASP A 372 -12.24 -12.49 -17.12
C ASP A 372 -11.64 -11.09 -16.97
N PRO A 373 -10.89 -10.80 -15.88
CA PRO A 373 -10.31 -9.49 -15.64
C PRO A 373 -9.16 -9.12 -16.59
N LEU A 374 -8.62 -10.06 -17.37
CA LEU A 374 -7.56 -9.78 -18.36
C LEU A 374 -8.15 -9.22 -19.64
N SER A 375 -9.33 -9.71 -20.05
CA SER A 375 -10.05 -9.24 -21.24
C SER A 375 -11.02 -8.09 -20.96
N ASP A 376 -11.69 -8.12 -19.79
CA ASP A 376 -12.58 -7.05 -19.31
C ASP A 376 -12.19 -6.67 -17.87
N PRO A 377 -11.25 -5.74 -17.70
CA PRO A 377 -10.82 -5.34 -16.37
C PRO A 377 -11.90 -4.61 -15.54
N ALA A 378 -13.03 -4.20 -16.17
CA ALA A 378 -14.13 -3.53 -15.46
C ALA A 378 -14.77 -4.42 -14.39
N VAL A 379 -14.65 -5.74 -14.49
CA VAL A 379 -15.12 -6.69 -13.46
C VAL A 379 -14.44 -6.47 -12.10
N LEU A 380 -13.23 -5.89 -12.10
CA LEU A 380 -12.48 -5.62 -10.86
C LEU A 380 -13.06 -4.48 -10.03
N TRP A 381 -13.73 -3.51 -10.66
CA TRP A 381 -14.40 -2.39 -10.00
C TRP A 381 -15.91 -2.36 -10.22
N GLY A 382 -16.47 -3.49 -10.67
CA GLY A 382 -17.89 -3.72 -10.76
C GLY A 382 -18.60 -3.71 -9.40
N PRO A 383 -19.93 -3.95 -9.37
CA PRO A 383 -20.70 -3.93 -8.14
C PRO A 383 -20.22 -4.99 -7.14
N PRO A 384 -20.40 -4.76 -5.82
CA PRO A 384 -19.98 -5.71 -4.78
C PRO A 384 -20.55 -7.12 -4.93
N SER A 385 -21.76 -7.26 -5.50
CA SER A 385 -22.40 -8.56 -5.76
C SER A 385 -21.64 -9.45 -6.74
N GLY A 386 -20.79 -8.86 -7.60
CA GLY A 386 -19.98 -9.58 -8.59
C GLY A 386 -18.67 -10.16 -8.00
N ARG A 387 -18.44 -10.03 -6.68
CA ARG A 387 -17.21 -10.50 -6.06
C ARG A 387 -17.44 -11.32 -4.80
N THR A 388 -16.53 -12.27 -4.57
CA THR A 388 -16.45 -13.04 -3.32
C THR A 388 -15.01 -12.96 -2.81
N VAL A 389 -14.85 -12.55 -1.57
CA VAL A 389 -13.53 -12.44 -0.92
C VAL A 389 -13.32 -13.64 -0.01
N VAL A 390 -12.16 -14.27 -0.12
CA VAL A 390 -11.70 -15.33 0.77
C VAL A 390 -10.41 -14.86 1.42
N GLN A 391 -10.35 -14.90 2.74
CA GLN A 391 -9.15 -14.53 3.48
C GLN A 391 -8.76 -15.65 4.42
N GLY A 392 -7.53 -16.18 4.29
CA GLY A 392 -7.07 -17.31 5.07
C GLY A 392 -7.98 -18.56 4.92
N GLY A 393 -8.57 -18.76 3.75
CA GLY A 393 -9.48 -19.88 3.47
C GLY A 393 -10.93 -19.68 3.96
N VAL A 394 -11.26 -18.53 4.53
CA VAL A 394 -12.62 -18.21 5.02
C VAL A 394 -13.24 -17.11 4.15
N VAL A 395 -14.51 -17.28 3.79
CA VAL A 395 -15.26 -16.23 3.07
C VAL A 395 -15.52 -15.07 4.03
N ALA A 396 -15.05 -13.86 3.64
CA ALA A 396 -15.11 -12.64 4.44
C ALA A 396 -16.46 -11.92 4.32
#